data_b89f3182a07c58ed003d3e3afc40672f
#
_entry.id   b89f3182a07c58ed003d3e3afc40672f
#
_cell.length_a   1.000
_cell.length_b   1.000
_cell.length_c   1.000
_cell.angle_alpha   90.00
_cell.angle_beta   90.00
_cell.angle_gamma   90.00
#
_symmetry.space_group_name_H-M   'P 1'
#
loop_
_entity.id
_entity.type
_entity.pdbx_description
1 polymer ?
#
loop_
_entity_poly.entity_id
_entity_poly.type
_entity_poly.pdbx_seq_one_letter_code
_entity_poly.pdbx_strand_id
1 'polypeptide(L)'
;MKIALYQPWIYLHGGLEKSLLEVVTRSSHQWVVYTGHYEPENTFKEFENVDVRVLNPTTVKRTIGGTFYSAYQAITTKIPDEGFDAIVVWCDGIGDLIAFRNHDLPLFNICSTPLRAAFDPVYEEMSLDGKGVIYHLLYKAFKHAFRVVDRKAWSYYDGVITTSTEVKNRIIAGGLCTNEAKMQMAYPGIEWHIDISKVSYEPFILLPGRIMWTKNIEQGIKAFILAQLPKPWKLVVAGFVDEKSQVYLQKLKDMVPKSTTVEFVISPTGEQLVDLYTRASFCLFTPLNEDWGIVPLESMRYGKAVISNARGGPLESVIDGKTGFLHKPDDYDGWAHSIRKLALDPALCLAMGQHANFHVRNFTWRRFVRRIDNSFIRWVKKKKRVEKMVDQVKLKLAHKG
;
A
#
# COMPACT_ATOMS: atom_id res chain seq x y z
N MET A 1 -0.05 -25.93 3.45
CA MET A 1 -0.16 -25.57 4.88
C MET A 1 -1.54 -24.99 5.10
N LYS A 2 -2.09 -25.15 6.30
CA LYS A 2 -3.27 -24.41 6.77
C LYS A 2 -2.79 -23.19 7.56
N ILE A 3 -3.18 -21.99 7.14
CA ILE A 3 -2.67 -20.72 7.68
C ILE A 3 -3.83 -19.86 8.16
N ALA A 4 -3.73 -19.37 9.41
CA ALA A 4 -4.61 -18.32 9.91
C ALA A 4 -4.04 -16.95 9.52
N LEU A 5 -4.85 -16.10 8.91
CA LEU A 5 -4.48 -14.73 8.59
C LEU A 5 -5.34 -13.78 9.43
N TYR A 6 -4.71 -12.82 10.10
CA TYR A 6 -5.41 -11.76 10.82
C TYR A 6 -5.25 -10.42 10.12
N GLN A 7 -6.39 -9.80 9.81
CA GLN A 7 -6.52 -8.43 9.30
C GLN A 7 -7.61 -7.71 10.11
N PRO A 8 -7.30 -6.62 10.83
CA PRO A 8 -8.27 -5.98 11.75
C PRO A 8 -9.56 -5.51 11.09
N TRP A 9 -9.49 -5.03 9.84
CA TRP A 9 -10.61 -4.43 9.13
C TRP A 9 -10.65 -4.85 7.67
N ILE A 10 -11.79 -5.34 7.19
CA ILE A 10 -12.07 -5.65 5.78
C ILE A 10 -13.37 -4.95 5.41
N TYR A 11 -13.32 -3.74 4.86
CA TYR A 11 -14.49 -2.89 4.62
C TYR A 11 -14.33 -1.86 3.49
N LEU A 12 -13.26 -1.97 2.69
CA LEU A 12 -12.98 -1.02 1.62
C LEU A 12 -12.60 -1.75 0.32
N HIS A 13 -12.76 -1.06 -0.80
CA HIS A 13 -12.12 -1.42 -2.07
C HIS A 13 -10.71 -0.82 -2.12
N GLY A 14 -9.84 -1.21 -1.17
CA GLY A 14 -8.49 -0.69 -1.02
C GLY A 14 -7.42 -1.58 -1.61
N GLY A 15 -6.21 -1.03 -1.76
CA GLY A 15 -5.05 -1.81 -2.24
C GLY A 15 -4.62 -2.92 -1.29
N LEU A 16 -4.87 -2.76 0.02
CA LEU A 16 -4.58 -3.79 1.02
C LEU A 16 -5.55 -4.95 0.87
N GLU A 17 -6.86 -4.68 0.84
CA GLU A 17 -7.91 -5.70 0.67
C GLU A 17 -7.73 -6.43 -0.66
N LYS A 18 -7.39 -5.71 -1.74
CA LYS A 18 -7.08 -6.35 -3.04
C LYS A 18 -5.87 -7.28 -2.93
N SER A 19 -4.81 -6.84 -2.29
CA SER A 19 -3.60 -7.66 -2.13
C SER A 19 -3.85 -8.91 -1.27
N LEU A 20 -4.63 -8.76 -0.19
CA LEU A 20 -5.04 -9.87 0.67
C LEU A 20 -5.86 -10.89 -0.13
N LEU A 21 -6.88 -10.41 -0.84
CA LEU A 21 -7.73 -11.26 -1.69
C LEU A 21 -6.90 -12.05 -2.71
N GLU A 22 -5.97 -11.39 -3.40
CA GLU A 22 -5.09 -12.04 -4.38
C GLU A 22 -4.19 -13.10 -3.75
N VAL A 23 -3.74 -12.90 -2.50
CA VAL A 23 -2.96 -13.91 -1.78
C VAL A 23 -3.82 -15.10 -1.42
N VAL A 24 -4.95 -14.90 -0.74
CA VAL A 24 -5.74 -16.02 -0.23
C VAL A 24 -6.41 -16.84 -1.34
N THR A 25 -6.67 -16.23 -2.51
CA THR A 25 -7.29 -16.91 -3.65
C THR A 25 -6.30 -17.59 -4.59
N ARG A 26 -5.05 -17.08 -4.70
CA ARG A 26 -4.03 -17.62 -5.63
C ARG A 26 -2.96 -18.45 -4.95
N SER A 27 -2.87 -18.43 -3.64
CA SER A 27 -1.87 -19.18 -2.88
C SER A 27 -2.12 -20.68 -2.96
N SER A 28 -1.04 -21.46 -2.86
CA SER A 28 -1.10 -22.92 -2.73
C SER A 28 -1.47 -23.39 -1.32
N HIS A 29 -1.69 -22.46 -0.38
CA HIS A 29 -2.03 -22.74 1.00
C HIS A 29 -3.54 -22.62 1.25
N GLN A 30 -4.03 -23.29 2.28
CA GLN A 30 -5.39 -23.11 2.76
C GLN A 30 -5.39 -21.95 3.76
N TRP A 31 -6.21 -20.95 3.53
CA TRP A 31 -6.32 -19.76 4.36
C TRP A 31 -7.64 -19.70 5.11
N VAL A 32 -7.58 -19.25 6.37
CA VAL A 32 -8.73 -18.80 7.14
C VAL A 32 -8.43 -17.37 7.56
N VAL A 33 -9.29 -16.44 7.17
CA VAL A 33 -9.10 -15.02 7.42
C VAL A 33 -9.89 -14.61 8.66
N TYR A 34 -9.20 -14.12 9.67
CA TYR A 34 -9.80 -13.57 10.88
C TYR A 34 -9.76 -12.05 10.84
N THR A 35 -10.85 -11.41 11.21
CA THR A 35 -10.97 -9.95 11.23
C THR A 35 -11.77 -9.47 12.44
N GLY A 36 -11.55 -8.23 12.86
CA GLY A 36 -12.37 -7.58 13.88
C GLY A 36 -13.58 -6.83 13.29
N HIS A 37 -13.57 -6.55 11.99
CA HIS A 37 -14.67 -5.85 11.32
C HIS A 37 -14.73 -6.24 9.84
N TYR A 38 -15.90 -6.67 9.40
CA TYR A 38 -16.15 -7.12 8.03
C TYR A 38 -17.45 -6.50 7.48
N GLU A 39 -17.33 -5.79 6.36
CA GLU A 39 -18.46 -5.21 5.61
C GLU A 39 -18.41 -5.74 4.17
N PRO A 40 -19.05 -6.88 3.87
CA PRO A 40 -18.98 -7.52 2.55
C PRO A 40 -19.51 -6.63 1.43
N GLU A 41 -20.52 -5.76 1.69
CA GLU A 41 -21.09 -4.86 0.70
C GLU A 41 -20.14 -3.71 0.31
N ASN A 42 -19.18 -3.38 1.16
CA ASN A 42 -18.23 -2.26 0.98
C ASN A 42 -16.84 -2.70 0.56
N THR A 43 -16.63 -4.01 0.31
CA THR A 43 -15.35 -4.57 -0.15
C THR A 43 -15.52 -5.39 -1.44
N PHE A 44 -14.46 -6.06 -1.87
CA PHE A 44 -14.49 -6.88 -3.07
C PHE A 44 -15.43 -8.09 -2.91
N LYS A 45 -16.35 -8.26 -3.85
CA LYS A 45 -17.35 -9.33 -3.83
C LYS A 45 -16.75 -10.74 -3.74
N GLU A 46 -15.55 -10.91 -4.29
CA GLU A 46 -14.83 -12.18 -4.28
C GLU A 46 -14.49 -12.68 -2.86
N PHE A 47 -14.56 -11.82 -1.83
CA PHE A 47 -14.44 -12.24 -0.43
C PHE A 47 -15.57 -13.18 0.03
N GLU A 48 -16.72 -13.20 -0.66
CA GLU A 48 -17.80 -14.17 -0.41
C GLU A 48 -17.33 -15.63 -0.57
N ASN A 49 -16.25 -15.87 -1.35
CA ASN A 49 -15.67 -17.19 -1.56
C ASN A 49 -14.47 -17.47 -0.65
N VAL A 50 -14.18 -16.59 0.31
CA VAL A 50 -13.07 -16.73 1.26
C VAL A 50 -13.65 -17.03 2.65
N ASP A 51 -13.02 -17.95 3.39
CA ASP A 51 -13.41 -18.22 4.79
C ASP A 51 -12.99 -17.03 5.68
N VAL A 52 -13.90 -16.04 5.79
CA VAL A 52 -13.72 -14.84 6.62
C VAL A 52 -14.52 -14.98 7.90
N ARG A 53 -13.85 -14.83 9.04
CA ARG A 53 -14.45 -14.99 10.37
C ARG A 53 -14.19 -13.79 11.25
N VAL A 54 -15.25 -13.23 11.84
CA VAL A 54 -15.15 -12.08 12.75
C VAL A 54 -14.83 -12.58 14.16
N LEU A 55 -13.72 -12.07 14.72
CA LEU A 55 -13.33 -12.29 16.12
C LEU A 55 -13.25 -10.96 16.84
N ASN A 56 -13.80 -10.90 18.08
CA ASN A 56 -13.74 -9.71 18.94
C ASN A 56 -14.01 -8.43 18.15
N PRO A 57 -15.29 -8.13 17.84
CA PRO A 57 -15.65 -7.04 16.95
C PRO A 57 -14.99 -5.71 17.32
N THR A 58 -14.36 -5.08 16.34
CA THR A 58 -13.70 -3.77 16.47
C THR A 58 -14.48 -2.68 15.75
N THR A 59 -14.09 -1.43 15.94
CA THR A 59 -14.71 -0.30 15.24
C THR A 59 -13.75 0.33 14.23
N VAL A 60 -14.29 0.73 13.09
CA VAL A 60 -13.57 1.52 12.07
C VAL A 60 -13.58 3.02 12.38
N LYS A 61 -14.28 3.44 13.45
CA LYS A 61 -14.32 4.84 13.86
C LYS A 61 -12.94 5.29 14.35
N ARG A 62 -12.32 6.19 13.60
CA ARG A 62 -10.99 6.77 13.90
C ARG A 62 -11.09 7.87 14.96
N THR A 63 -11.64 7.52 16.12
CA THR A 63 -11.63 8.36 17.34
C THR A 63 -10.59 7.84 18.31
N ILE A 64 -10.13 8.66 19.26
CA ILE A 64 -9.18 8.24 20.30
C ILE A 64 -9.72 7.01 21.04
N GLY A 65 -10.97 7.05 21.51
CA GLY A 65 -11.62 5.93 22.20
C GLY A 65 -11.74 4.69 21.32
N GLY A 66 -12.11 4.84 20.03
CA GLY A 66 -12.17 3.74 19.07
C GLY A 66 -10.80 3.10 18.82
N THR A 67 -9.74 3.90 18.78
CA THR A 67 -8.36 3.40 18.64
C THR A 67 -7.93 2.57 19.86
N PHE A 68 -8.17 3.06 21.07
CA PHE A 68 -7.88 2.31 22.30
C PHE A 68 -8.72 1.02 22.39
N TYR A 69 -9.99 1.07 22.04
CA TYR A 69 -10.85 -0.11 22.01
C TYR A 69 -10.33 -1.16 21.02
N SER A 70 -9.98 -0.76 19.80
CA SER A 70 -9.43 -1.68 18.80
C SER A 70 -8.07 -2.25 19.23
N ALA A 71 -7.23 -1.47 19.89
CA ALA A 71 -5.97 -1.94 20.45
C ALA A 71 -6.21 -2.97 21.58
N TYR A 72 -7.14 -2.71 22.48
CA TYR A 72 -7.54 -3.64 23.52
C TYR A 72 -8.06 -4.96 22.95
N GLN A 73 -8.95 -4.89 21.95
CA GLN A 73 -9.45 -6.08 21.26
C GLN A 73 -8.32 -6.86 20.60
N ALA A 74 -7.40 -6.20 19.89
CA ALA A 74 -6.27 -6.87 19.25
C ALA A 74 -5.39 -7.58 20.29
N ILE A 75 -5.04 -6.92 21.41
CA ILE A 75 -4.20 -7.50 22.47
C ILE A 75 -4.87 -8.73 23.12
N THR A 76 -6.19 -8.72 23.28
CA THR A 76 -6.92 -9.79 23.99
C THR A 76 -7.39 -10.91 23.06
N THR A 77 -7.40 -10.71 21.74
CA THR A 77 -7.85 -11.70 20.77
C THR A 77 -6.92 -12.91 20.72
N LYS A 78 -7.47 -14.09 20.92
CA LYS A 78 -6.80 -15.38 20.66
C LYS A 78 -7.45 -16.00 19.43
N ILE A 79 -6.67 -16.34 18.44
CA ILE A 79 -7.10 -17.12 17.28
C ILE A 79 -7.38 -18.54 17.73
N PRO A 80 -8.54 -19.15 17.41
CA PRO A 80 -8.86 -20.52 17.75
C PRO A 80 -7.81 -21.49 17.21
N ASP A 81 -7.49 -22.53 17.99
CA ASP A 81 -6.61 -23.60 17.52
C ASP A 81 -7.40 -24.57 16.63
N GLU A 82 -7.13 -24.51 15.36
CA GLU A 82 -7.75 -25.39 14.35
C GLU A 82 -6.70 -26.18 13.56
N GLY A 83 -5.55 -26.43 14.17
CA GLY A 83 -4.44 -27.15 13.53
C GLY A 83 -3.73 -26.33 12.45
N PHE A 84 -3.55 -25.04 12.67
CA PHE A 84 -2.79 -24.18 11.79
C PHE A 84 -1.29 -24.47 11.82
N ASP A 85 -0.65 -24.42 10.68
CA ASP A 85 0.81 -24.52 10.57
C ASP A 85 1.52 -23.20 10.89
N ALA A 86 0.83 -22.07 10.73
CA ALA A 86 1.34 -20.72 10.98
C ALA A 86 0.21 -19.72 11.15
N ILE A 87 0.54 -18.59 11.77
CA ILE A 87 -0.31 -17.39 11.83
C ILE A 87 0.38 -16.27 11.05
N VAL A 88 -0.39 -15.54 10.25
CA VAL A 88 0.06 -14.37 9.50
C VAL A 88 -0.73 -13.15 9.96
N VAL A 89 -0.05 -12.07 10.28
CA VAL A 89 -0.66 -10.77 10.54
C VAL A 89 -0.43 -9.88 9.33
N TRP A 90 -1.49 -9.32 8.79
CA TRP A 90 -1.40 -8.37 7.69
C TRP A 90 -2.12 -7.09 8.05
N CYS A 91 -1.39 -6.14 8.59
CA CYS A 91 -1.97 -4.88 9.02
C CYS A 91 -0.96 -3.72 8.96
N ASP A 92 -1.45 -2.55 9.27
CA ASP A 92 -0.72 -1.29 9.32
C ASP A 92 -0.68 -0.71 10.75
N GLY A 93 -0.36 -1.54 11.75
CA GLY A 93 -0.05 -1.10 13.10
C GLY A 93 -0.86 -1.75 14.22
N ILE A 94 -2.09 -1.31 14.54
CA ILE A 94 -2.82 -1.80 15.71
C ILE A 94 -3.04 -3.32 15.67
N GLY A 95 -3.21 -3.92 14.50
CA GLY A 95 -3.35 -5.35 14.36
C GLY A 95 -2.11 -6.16 14.76
N ASP A 96 -0.92 -5.54 14.78
CA ASP A 96 0.30 -6.20 15.24
C ASP A 96 0.20 -6.64 16.71
N LEU A 97 -0.64 -5.97 17.50
CA LEU A 97 -0.83 -6.26 18.92
C LEU A 97 -1.45 -7.64 19.18
N ILE A 98 -2.05 -8.27 18.17
CA ILE A 98 -2.54 -9.66 18.30
C ILE A 98 -1.39 -10.65 18.57
N ALA A 99 -0.16 -10.29 18.22
CA ALA A 99 1.04 -11.10 18.47
C ALA A 99 1.24 -11.43 19.95
N PHE A 100 0.77 -10.59 20.88
CA PHE A 100 0.89 -10.85 22.32
C PHE A 100 0.21 -12.14 22.78
N ARG A 101 -0.85 -12.58 22.09
CA ARG A 101 -1.61 -13.79 22.44
C ARG A 101 -1.43 -14.93 21.43
N ASN A 102 -0.77 -14.69 20.30
CA ASN A 102 -0.77 -15.60 19.16
C ASN A 102 0.65 -15.85 18.61
N HIS A 103 1.57 -16.25 19.50
CA HIS A 103 2.96 -16.54 19.14
C HIS A 103 3.40 -17.98 19.48
N ASP A 104 2.45 -18.86 19.81
CA ASP A 104 2.71 -20.27 20.07
C ASP A 104 3.03 -21.05 18.78
N LEU A 105 2.49 -20.58 17.65
CA LEU A 105 2.79 -21.07 16.30
C LEU A 105 3.82 -20.16 15.60
N PRO A 106 4.43 -20.62 14.49
CA PRO A 106 5.18 -19.73 13.60
C PRO A 106 4.35 -18.50 13.25
N LEU A 107 4.86 -17.31 13.59
CA LEU A 107 4.15 -16.04 13.42
C LEU A 107 4.87 -15.17 12.40
N PHE A 108 4.16 -14.73 11.36
CA PHE A 108 4.70 -13.93 10.28
C PHE A 108 3.92 -12.64 10.12
N ASN A 109 4.58 -11.61 9.58
CA ASN A 109 3.96 -10.34 9.20
C ASN A 109 4.04 -10.14 7.69
N ILE A 110 2.94 -9.67 7.07
CA ILE A 110 2.97 -9.03 5.76
C ILE A 110 2.75 -7.55 6.01
N CYS A 111 3.83 -6.79 6.00
CA CYS A 111 3.81 -5.36 6.30
C CYS A 111 3.65 -4.55 5.01
N SER A 112 2.47 -3.97 4.83
CA SER A 112 2.24 -2.98 3.77
C SER A 112 2.77 -1.60 4.16
N THR A 113 2.71 -1.27 5.45
CA THR A 113 3.35 -0.12 6.09
C THR A 113 3.29 -0.30 7.61
N PRO A 114 4.32 0.06 8.39
CA PRO A 114 4.15 0.27 9.83
C PRO A 114 3.22 1.46 10.08
N LEU A 115 2.61 1.55 11.26
CA LEU A 115 1.70 2.66 11.59
C LEU A 115 2.35 4.03 11.27
N ARG A 116 1.86 4.69 10.22
CA ARG A 116 2.46 5.93 9.71
C ARG A 116 2.55 7.01 10.79
N ALA A 117 1.52 7.18 11.61
CA ALA A 117 1.52 8.13 12.72
C ALA A 117 2.67 7.90 13.73
N ALA A 118 3.22 6.68 13.81
CA ALA A 118 4.32 6.37 14.71
C ALA A 118 5.68 6.30 14.00
N PHE A 119 5.73 5.86 12.74
CA PHE A 119 6.98 5.48 12.09
C PHE A 119 7.28 6.21 10.77
N ASP A 120 6.41 7.10 10.30
CA ASP A 120 6.60 7.88 9.07
C ASP A 120 6.84 9.36 9.38
N PRO A 121 8.09 9.87 9.22
CA PRO A 121 8.39 11.28 9.50
C PRO A 121 7.62 12.26 8.61
N VAL A 122 7.38 11.91 7.35
CA VAL A 122 6.64 12.76 6.42
C VAL A 122 5.17 12.87 6.85
N TYR A 123 4.57 11.74 7.24
CA TYR A 123 3.22 11.75 7.76
C TYR A 123 3.11 12.54 9.08
N GLU A 124 4.12 12.44 9.96
CA GLU A 124 4.19 13.22 11.20
C GLU A 124 4.21 14.70 10.91
N GLU A 125 5.12 15.17 10.05
CA GLU A 125 5.24 16.58 9.66
C GLU A 125 3.90 17.11 9.12
N MET A 126 3.31 16.42 8.15
CA MET A 126 2.03 16.81 7.57
C MET A 126 0.87 16.77 8.55
N SER A 127 0.89 15.87 9.54
CA SER A 127 -0.18 15.75 10.55
C SER A 127 -0.08 16.82 11.64
N LEU A 128 1.11 17.37 11.86
CA LEU A 128 1.38 18.38 12.87
C LEU A 128 1.29 19.81 12.32
N ASP A 129 1.32 19.97 10.99
CA ASP A 129 1.24 21.27 10.35
C ASP A 129 -0.03 22.04 10.78
N GLY A 130 0.15 23.30 11.18
CA GLY A 130 -0.93 24.17 11.64
C GLY A 130 -1.57 23.77 12.99
N LYS A 131 -1.04 22.78 13.73
CA LYS A 131 -1.57 22.34 15.03
C LYS A 131 -0.91 23.05 16.20
N GLY A 132 -1.67 23.23 17.30
CA GLY A 132 -1.16 23.88 18.52
C GLY A 132 -0.19 22.99 19.33
N VAL A 133 0.57 23.61 20.23
CA VAL A 133 1.62 22.95 21.04
C VAL A 133 1.10 21.76 21.84
N ILE A 134 -0.09 21.84 22.40
CA ILE A 134 -0.70 20.75 23.19
C ILE A 134 -0.90 19.51 22.31
N TYR A 135 -1.37 19.69 21.07
CA TYR A 135 -1.53 18.60 20.12
C TYR A 135 -0.19 17.93 19.79
N HIS A 136 0.88 18.73 19.59
CA HIS A 136 2.24 18.20 19.36
C HIS A 136 2.74 17.37 20.53
N LEU A 137 2.51 17.81 21.79
CA LEU A 137 2.91 17.05 22.98
C LEU A 137 2.15 15.73 23.10
N LEU A 138 0.84 15.75 22.91
CA LEU A 138 -0.01 14.55 22.95
C LEU A 138 0.37 13.56 21.83
N TYR A 139 0.63 14.07 20.62
CA TYR A 139 1.09 13.23 19.51
C TYR A 139 2.43 12.56 19.80
N LYS A 140 3.41 13.29 20.35
CA LYS A 140 4.72 12.74 20.72
C LYS A 140 4.60 11.69 21.82
N ALA A 141 3.77 11.93 22.82
CA ALA A 141 3.51 10.95 23.88
C ALA A 141 2.88 9.66 23.33
N PHE A 142 1.84 9.78 22.51
CA PHE A 142 1.22 8.65 21.80
C PHE A 142 2.25 7.89 20.98
N LYS A 143 3.00 8.58 20.13
CA LYS A 143 4.03 8.01 19.28
C LYS A 143 5.06 7.21 20.08
N HIS A 144 5.53 7.76 21.20
CA HIS A 144 6.49 7.08 22.05
C HIS A 144 5.91 5.81 22.67
N ALA A 145 4.74 5.91 23.30
CA ALA A 145 4.06 4.78 23.93
C ALA A 145 3.76 3.66 22.92
N PHE A 146 3.20 4.04 21.76
CA PHE A 146 2.90 3.06 20.71
C PHE A 146 4.15 2.35 20.22
N ARG A 147 5.25 3.07 19.95
CA ARG A 147 6.52 2.48 19.51
C ARG A 147 7.07 1.44 20.48
N VAL A 148 6.96 1.68 21.78
CA VAL A 148 7.43 0.73 22.81
C VAL A 148 6.62 -0.56 22.76
N VAL A 149 5.28 -0.44 22.72
CA VAL A 149 4.36 -1.59 22.70
C VAL A 149 4.50 -2.37 21.39
N ASP A 150 4.54 -1.65 20.27
CA ASP A 150 4.60 -2.24 18.94
C ASP A 150 5.93 -2.99 18.70
N ARG A 151 7.07 -2.40 19.10
CA ARG A 151 8.36 -3.11 19.05
C ARG A 151 8.34 -4.41 19.83
N LYS A 152 7.63 -4.45 20.95
CA LYS A 152 7.47 -5.69 21.71
C LYS A 152 6.61 -6.71 20.95
N ALA A 153 5.50 -6.31 20.34
CA ALA A 153 4.69 -7.16 19.47
C ALA A 153 5.52 -7.70 18.29
N TRP A 154 6.29 -6.84 17.64
CA TRP A 154 7.17 -7.21 16.52
C TRP A 154 8.26 -8.20 16.91
N SER A 155 8.70 -8.26 18.16
CA SER A 155 9.71 -9.22 18.62
C SER A 155 9.27 -10.68 18.49
N TYR A 156 7.96 -10.93 18.40
CA TYR A 156 7.39 -12.27 18.24
C TYR A 156 7.40 -12.78 16.80
N TYR A 157 7.58 -11.90 15.79
CA TYR A 157 7.59 -12.35 14.41
C TYR A 157 8.83 -13.16 14.03
N ASP A 158 8.60 -14.33 13.45
CA ASP A 158 9.64 -15.21 12.93
C ASP A 158 10.12 -14.79 11.55
N GLY A 159 9.29 -14.07 10.79
CA GLY A 159 9.61 -13.53 9.48
C GLY A 159 8.64 -12.41 9.05
N VAL A 160 9.12 -11.55 8.17
CA VAL A 160 8.40 -10.35 7.70
C VAL A 160 8.48 -10.26 6.18
N ILE A 161 7.33 -10.16 5.53
CA ILE A 161 7.25 -9.75 4.11
C ILE A 161 7.12 -8.23 4.06
N THR A 162 7.98 -7.58 3.30
CA THR A 162 7.92 -6.13 3.04
C THR A 162 7.49 -5.87 1.61
N THR A 163 6.61 -4.89 1.40
CA THR A 163 6.03 -4.60 0.08
C THR A 163 6.85 -3.64 -0.76
N SER A 164 7.85 -2.98 -0.17
CA SER A 164 8.78 -2.09 -0.85
C SER A 164 10.05 -1.86 -0.03
N THR A 165 11.08 -1.29 -0.65
CA THR A 165 12.30 -0.83 0.05
C THR A 165 11.97 0.28 1.05
N GLU A 166 11.04 1.16 0.72
CA GLU A 166 10.57 2.22 1.64
C GLU A 166 10.00 1.62 2.92
N VAL A 167 9.10 0.63 2.81
CA VAL A 167 8.53 -0.08 3.96
C VAL A 167 9.62 -0.80 4.75
N LYS A 168 10.54 -1.50 4.08
CA LYS A 168 11.69 -2.15 4.73
C LYS A 168 12.52 -1.15 5.53
N ASN A 169 12.89 -0.03 4.93
CA ASN A 169 13.69 1.01 5.57
C ASN A 169 12.98 1.61 6.79
N ARG A 170 11.66 1.82 6.68
CA ARG A 170 10.85 2.33 7.79
C ARG A 170 10.77 1.32 8.95
N ILE A 171 10.66 0.04 8.68
CA ILE A 171 10.73 -1.04 9.69
C ILE A 171 12.06 -1.00 10.43
N ILE A 172 13.18 -0.92 9.70
CA ILE A 172 14.54 -0.89 10.27
C ILE A 172 14.73 0.39 11.10
N ALA A 173 14.45 1.55 10.52
CA ALA A 173 14.56 2.85 11.20
C ALA A 173 13.65 2.96 12.42
N GLY A 174 12.48 2.31 12.38
CA GLY A 174 11.55 2.20 13.50
C GLY A 174 12.03 1.28 14.62
N GLY A 175 13.07 0.47 14.40
CA GLY A 175 13.55 -0.56 15.34
C GLY A 175 12.54 -1.68 15.54
N LEU A 176 11.68 -1.94 14.55
CA LEU A 176 10.66 -3.00 14.58
C LEU A 176 11.28 -4.35 14.27
N CYS A 177 12.12 -4.44 13.25
CA CYS A 177 12.92 -5.59 12.92
C CYS A 177 14.27 -5.13 12.36
N THR A 178 15.36 -5.45 13.04
CA THR A 178 16.73 -5.11 12.61
C THR A 178 17.45 -6.28 11.94
N ASN A 179 16.93 -7.49 12.10
CA ASN A 179 17.51 -8.68 11.46
C ASN A 179 16.96 -8.84 10.04
N GLU A 180 17.71 -8.34 9.06
CA GLU A 180 17.31 -8.43 7.65
C GLU A 180 17.14 -9.87 7.12
N ALA A 181 17.79 -10.85 7.74
CA ALA A 181 17.60 -12.26 7.37
C ALA A 181 16.17 -12.79 7.66
N LYS A 182 15.42 -12.09 8.50
CA LYS A 182 13.99 -12.35 8.73
C LYS A 182 13.08 -11.64 7.71
N MET A 183 13.61 -10.74 6.87
CA MET A 183 12.82 -9.97 5.93
C MET A 183 12.90 -10.55 4.51
N GLN A 184 11.79 -10.51 3.81
CA GLN A 184 11.71 -10.85 2.40
C GLN A 184 10.88 -9.81 1.66
N MET A 185 11.45 -9.25 0.59
CA MET A 185 10.73 -8.33 -0.30
C MET A 185 9.76 -9.09 -1.20
N ALA A 186 8.50 -8.62 -1.25
CA ALA A 186 7.52 -9.06 -2.23
C ALA A 186 6.69 -7.86 -2.68
N TYR A 187 6.79 -7.49 -3.94
CA TYR A 187 6.06 -6.37 -4.52
C TYR A 187 4.62 -6.76 -4.85
N PRO A 188 3.60 -6.06 -4.31
CA PRO A 188 2.24 -6.19 -4.81
C PRO A 188 2.18 -5.98 -6.31
N GLY A 189 1.35 -6.74 -6.98
CA GLY A 189 1.28 -6.73 -8.43
C GLY A 189 -0.02 -6.18 -8.98
N ILE A 190 -0.17 -6.39 -10.28
CA ILE A 190 -1.41 -6.14 -11.01
C ILE A 190 -1.72 -7.34 -11.93
N GLU A 191 -2.94 -7.39 -12.43
CA GLU A 191 -3.27 -8.19 -13.61
C GLU A 191 -2.82 -7.39 -14.84
N TRP A 192 -1.73 -7.83 -15.47
CA TRP A 192 -1.08 -7.03 -16.53
C TRP A 192 -1.67 -7.24 -17.93
N HIS A 193 -2.42 -8.32 -18.15
CA HIS A 193 -3.02 -8.61 -19.45
C HIS A 193 -4.14 -7.62 -19.76
N ILE A 194 -3.95 -6.86 -20.82
CA ILE A 194 -4.98 -6.04 -21.45
C ILE A 194 -4.85 -6.14 -22.97
N ASP A 195 -5.93 -5.84 -23.65
CA ASP A 195 -5.93 -5.68 -25.10
C ASP A 195 -5.40 -4.27 -25.46
N ILE A 196 -4.08 -4.18 -25.72
CA ILE A 196 -3.45 -2.91 -26.10
C ILE A 196 -3.91 -2.36 -27.46
N SER A 197 -4.59 -3.13 -28.29
CA SER A 197 -5.15 -2.63 -29.55
C SER A 197 -6.25 -1.56 -29.33
N LYS A 198 -6.86 -1.55 -28.14
CA LYS A 198 -7.88 -0.58 -27.75
C LYS A 198 -7.32 0.67 -27.10
N VAL A 199 -6.00 0.73 -26.88
CA VAL A 199 -5.34 1.86 -26.23
C VAL A 199 -5.14 2.98 -27.23
N SER A 200 -5.56 4.19 -26.85
CA SER A 200 -5.33 5.43 -27.61
C SER A 200 -4.54 6.46 -26.78
N TYR A 201 -4.14 7.55 -27.41
CA TYR A 201 -3.39 8.64 -26.79
C TYR A 201 -4.09 9.95 -27.13
N GLU A 202 -5.13 10.25 -26.36
CA GLU A 202 -5.88 11.50 -26.50
C GLU A 202 -5.17 12.64 -25.75
N PRO A 203 -5.38 13.92 -26.14
CA PRO A 203 -4.69 15.05 -25.54
C PRO A 203 -5.18 15.37 -24.12
N PHE A 204 -5.09 14.40 -23.23
CA PHE A 204 -5.30 14.60 -21.80
C PHE A 204 -4.33 13.76 -20.95
N ILE A 205 -4.06 14.31 -19.77
CA ILE A 205 -3.22 13.71 -18.74
C ILE A 205 -4.13 13.19 -17.66
N LEU A 206 -3.95 11.96 -17.20
CA LEU A 206 -4.74 11.38 -16.12
C LEU A 206 -3.98 11.50 -14.79
N LEU A 207 -4.64 11.99 -13.74
CA LEU A 207 -4.18 11.97 -12.36
C LEU A 207 -5.18 11.15 -11.54
N PRO A 208 -4.98 9.81 -11.47
CA PRO A 208 -5.92 8.92 -10.81
C PRO A 208 -5.55 8.68 -9.35
N GLY A 209 -6.54 8.46 -8.51
CA GLY A 209 -6.35 8.10 -7.10
C GLY A 209 -7.38 8.76 -6.20
N ARG A 210 -7.46 8.31 -4.94
CA ARG A 210 -8.36 8.93 -3.96
C ARG A 210 -8.07 10.43 -3.83
N ILE A 211 -9.09 11.25 -3.88
CA ILE A 211 -8.95 12.70 -3.75
C ILE A 211 -8.89 13.03 -2.27
N MET A 212 -7.67 13.07 -1.73
CA MET A 212 -7.38 13.37 -0.34
C MET A 212 -5.99 14.00 -0.22
N TRP A 213 -5.75 14.74 0.85
CA TRP A 213 -4.54 15.55 1.05
C TRP A 213 -3.22 14.75 0.93
N THR A 214 -3.20 13.48 1.37
CA THR A 214 -2.00 12.63 1.29
C THR A 214 -1.60 12.29 -0.15
N LYS A 215 -2.50 12.49 -1.10
CA LYS A 215 -2.22 12.27 -2.54
C LYS A 215 -1.65 13.50 -3.24
N ASN A 216 -1.57 14.65 -2.55
CA ASN A 216 -0.90 15.86 -3.04
C ASN A 216 -1.28 16.23 -4.49
N ILE A 217 -2.60 16.21 -4.77
CA ILE A 217 -3.13 16.44 -6.11
C ILE A 217 -2.84 17.88 -6.58
N GLU A 218 -2.73 18.82 -5.65
CA GLU A 218 -2.33 20.20 -5.90
C GLU A 218 -0.99 20.30 -6.65
N GLN A 219 -0.05 19.40 -6.41
CA GLN A 219 1.23 19.36 -7.14
C GLN A 219 1.00 19.08 -8.63
N GLY A 220 0.16 18.10 -8.95
CA GLY A 220 -0.15 17.77 -10.34
C GLY A 220 -0.88 18.90 -11.07
N ILE A 221 -1.82 19.56 -10.39
CA ILE A 221 -2.53 20.73 -10.94
C ILE A 221 -1.57 21.90 -11.17
N LYS A 222 -0.72 22.23 -10.19
CA LYS A 222 0.29 23.30 -10.35
C LYS A 222 1.26 23.02 -11.49
N ALA A 223 1.79 21.80 -11.56
CA ALA A 223 2.70 21.39 -12.62
C ALA A 223 2.04 21.46 -14.01
N PHE A 224 0.78 21.06 -14.11
CA PHE A 224 0.02 21.18 -15.37
C PHE A 224 -0.21 22.63 -15.78
N ILE A 225 -0.55 23.52 -14.84
CA ILE A 225 -0.70 24.96 -15.10
C ILE A 225 0.63 25.55 -15.61
N LEU A 226 1.75 25.23 -14.94
CA LEU A 226 3.08 25.69 -15.34
C LEU A 226 3.55 25.14 -16.69
N ALA A 227 3.06 23.97 -17.09
CA ALA A 227 3.38 23.38 -18.38
C ALA A 227 2.83 24.20 -19.56
N GLN A 228 1.79 25.02 -19.38
CA GLN A 228 1.22 25.91 -20.41
C GLN A 228 0.97 25.20 -21.75
N LEU A 229 0.33 24.02 -21.69
CA LEU A 229 0.06 23.25 -22.90
C LEU A 229 -0.99 23.94 -23.78
N PRO A 230 -0.86 23.84 -25.13
CA PRO A 230 -1.87 24.37 -26.03
C PRO A 230 -3.18 23.59 -25.95
N LYS A 231 -4.30 24.20 -26.31
CA LYS A 231 -5.56 23.46 -26.50
C LYS A 231 -5.35 22.38 -27.59
N PRO A 232 -5.97 21.19 -27.45
CA PRO A 232 -7.02 20.82 -26.52
C PRO A 232 -6.55 20.10 -25.26
N TRP A 233 -5.28 20.21 -24.85
CA TRP A 233 -4.76 19.50 -23.67
C TRP A 233 -5.53 19.86 -22.39
N LYS A 234 -5.83 18.83 -21.60
CA LYS A 234 -6.47 18.95 -20.29
C LYS A 234 -5.87 17.99 -19.26
N LEU A 235 -6.06 18.31 -17.99
CA LEU A 235 -5.78 17.40 -16.87
C LEU A 235 -7.10 16.80 -16.38
N VAL A 236 -7.16 15.49 -16.23
CA VAL A 236 -8.31 14.77 -15.67
C VAL A 236 -7.91 14.21 -14.31
N VAL A 237 -8.48 14.74 -13.25
CA VAL A 237 -8.33 14.24 -11.88
C VAL A 237 -9.48 13.27 -11.61
N ALA A 238 -9.17 11.98 -11.43
CA ALA A 238 -10.20 10.95 -11.30
C ALA A 238 -10.06 10.15 -10.01
N GLY A 239 -11.10 10.10 -9.17
CA GLY A 239 -11.04 9.29 -7.97
C GLY A 239 -12.19 9.47 -6.99
N PHE A 240 -12.16 8.61 -5.98
CA PHE A 240 -13.11 8.64 -4.89
C PHE A 240 -12.82 9.78 -3.90
N VAL A 241 -13.87 10.39 -3.38
CA VAL A 241 -13.81 11.45 -2.35
C VAL A 241 -14.67 11.01 -1.17
N ASP A 242 -14.08 10.92 0.01
CA ASP A 242 -14.84 10.73 1.24
C ASP A 242 -15.39 12.07 1.79
N GLU A 243 -16.31 12.00 2.74
CA GLU A 243 -16.94 13.20 3.33
C GLU A 243 -15.90 14.18 3.91
N LYS A 244 -14.83 13.65 4.54
CA LYS A 244 -13.80 14.46 5.18
C LYS A 244 -12.91 15.19 4.17
N SER A 245 -12.86 14.69 2.93
CA SER A 245 -12.03 15.23 1.86
C SER A 245 -12.78 16.23 0.97
N GLN A 246 -14.06 16.52 1.23
CA GLN A 246 -14.83 17.48 0.42
C GLN A 246 -14.21 18.90 0.44
N VAL A 247 -13.74 19.34 1.61
CA VAL A 247 -13.06 20.65 1.75
C VAL A 247 -11.77 20.68 0.90
N TYR A 248 -11.04 19.57 0.88
CA TYR A 248 -9.85 19.44 0.05
C TYR A 248 -10.18 19.48 -1.45
N LEU A 249 -11.23 18.77 -1.88
CA LEU A 249 -11.71 18.82 -3.26
C LEU A 249 -12.08 20.27 -3.66
N GLN A 250 -12.79 21.02 -2.79
CA GLN A 250 -13.14 22.39 -3.09
C GLN A 250 -11.90 23.27 -3.23
N LYS A 251 -10.93 23.14 -2.34
CA LYS A 251 -9.62 23.81 -2.44
C LYS A 251 -8.94 23.55 -3.79
N LEU A 252 -8.96 22.28 -4.27
CA LEU A 252 -8.38 21.92 -5.57
C LEU A 252 -9.10 22.59 -6.74
N LYS A 253 -10.43 22.69 -6.70
CA LYS A 253 -11.22 23.38 -7.73
C LYS A 253 -10.95 24.88 -7.75
N ASP A 254 -10.84 25.50 -6.58
CA ASP A 254 -10.61 26.94 -6.44
C ASP A 254 -9.23 27.37 -6.93
N MET A 255 -8.24 26.49 -6.92
CA MET A 255 -6.90 26.78 -7.42
C MET A 255 -6.77 26.75 -8.95
N VAL A 256 -7.77 26.26 -9.69
CA VAL A 256 -7.72 26.14 -11.15
C VAL A 256 -8.08 27.47 -11.80
N PRO A 257 -7.18 28.09 -12.59
CA PRO A 257 -7.49 29.31 -13.34
C PRO A 257 -8.54 29.03 -14.41
N LYS A 258 -9.41 30.03 -14.69
CA LYS A 258 -10.44 29.92 -15.74
C LYS A 258 -9.89 29.63 -17.15
N SER A 259 -8.63 29.96 -17.40
CA SER A 259 -7.92 29.71 -18.66
C SER A 259 -7.43 28.28 -18.84
N THR A 260 -7.43 27.47 -17.76
CA THR A 260 -6.86 26.12 -17.74
C THR A 260 -7.96 25.08 -17.63
N THR A 261 -7.87 24.00 -18.39
CA THR A 261 -8.87 22.94 -18.39
C THR A 261 -8.44 21.81 -17.45
N VAL A 262 -9.05 21.77 -16.26
CA VAL A 262 -8.92 20.65 -15.32
C VAL A 262 -10.31 20.07 -15.08
N GLU A 263 -10.46 18.79 -15.37
CA GLU A 263 -11.72 18.06 -15.16
C GLU A 263 -11.61 17.18 -13.90
N PHE A 264 -12.68 17.13 -13.10
CA PHE A 264 -12.76 16.28 -11.94
C PHE A 264 -13.82 15.20 -12.17
N VAL A 265 -13.39 13.94 -12.27
CA VAL A 265 -14.26 12.77 -12.38
C VAL A 265 -14.36 12.13 -11.00
N ILE A 266 -15.45 12.44 -10.30
CA ILE A 266 -15.64 12.03 -8.91
C ILE A 266 -16.27 10.64 -8.85
N SER A 267 -15.64 9.74 -8.09
CA SER A 267 -16.09 8.37 -7.88
C SER A 267 -16.40 7.62 -9.19
N PRO A 268 -15.45 7.59 -10.16
CA PRO A 268 -15.67 6.87 -11.40
C PRO A 268 -15.98 5.40 -11.12
N THR A 269 -16.84 4.80 -11.92
CA THR A 269 -17.01 3.35 -11.93
C THR A 269 -15.73 2.67 -12.41
N GLY A 270 -15.59 1.35 -12.16
CA GLY A 270 -14.45 0.59 -12.68
C GLY A 270 -14.30 0.71 -14.19
N GLU A 271 -15.42 0.67 -14.95
CA GLU A 271 -15.43 0.82 -16.41
C GLU A 271 -14.99 2.22 -16.85
N GLN A 272 -15.47 3.27 -16.17
CA GLN A 272 -15.05 4.65 -16.45
C GLN A 272 -13.57 4.86 -16.17
N LEU A 273 -13.03 4.26 -15.11
CA LEU A 273 -11.61 4.35 -14.80
C LEU A 273 -10.75 3.62 -15.84
N VAL A 274 -11.19 2.44 -16.28
CA VAL A 274 -10.56 1.70 -17.38
C VAL A 274 -10.56 2.52 -18.67
N ASP A 275 -11.67 3.15 -19.02
CA ASP A 275 -11.78 4.02 -20.20
C ASP A 275 -10.80 5.20 -20.11
N LEU A 276 -10.71 5.85 -18.94
CA LEU A 276 -9.76 6.95 -18.72
C LEU A 276 -8.31 6.50 -18.89
N TYR A 277 -7.91 5.36 -18.30
CA TYR A 277 -6.57 4.81 -18.49
C TYR A 277 -6.30 4.45 -19.96
N THR A 278 -7.29 3.89 -20.64
CA THR A 278 -7.16 3.45 -22.03
C THR A 278 -6.89 4.63 -22.97
N ARG A 279 -7.55 5.77 -22.76
CA ARG A 279 -7.49 6.94 -23.64
C ARG A 279 -6.46 8.00 -23.26
N ALA A 280 -6.05 8.08 -22.00
CA ALA A 280 -5.05 9.06 -21.55
C ALA A 280 -3.77 9.01 -22.38
N SER A 281 -3.05 10.11 -22.51
CA SER A 281 -1.72 10.12 -23.10
C SER A 281 -0.68 9.56 -22.11
N PHE A 282 -0.66 10.06 -20.91
CA PHE A 282 0.19 9.60 -19.81
C PHE A 282 -0.44 9.95 -18.46
N CYS A 283 0.17 9.48 -17.36
CA CYS A 283 -0.37 9.65 -16.03
C CYS A 283 0.57 10.46 -15.13
N LEU A 284 -0.02 11.18 -14.16
CA LEU A 284 0.70 11.78 -13.04
C LEU A 284 0.43 10.98 -11.78
N PHE A 285 1.44 10.83 -10.94
CA PHE A 285 1.34 10.20 -9.63
C PHE A 285 2.05 11.06 -8.59
N THR A 286 1.29 11.78 -7.78
CA THR A 286 1.74 12.90 -6.96
C THR A 286 1.91 12.66 -5.46
N PRO A 287 1.58 11.49 -4.86
CA PRO A 287 1.75 11.30 -3.42
C PRO A 287 3.17 11.60 -2.95
N LEU A 288 3.30 12.32 -1.84
CA LEU A 288 4.60 12.73 -1.31
C LEU A 288 5.40 11.56 -0.76
N ASN A 289 4.74 10.54 -0.23
CA ASN A 289 5.39 9.39 0.39
C ASN A 289 4.47 8.16 0.26
N GLU A 290 4.51 7.51 -0.88
CA GLU A 290 3.73 6.30 -1.14
C GLU A 290 4.59 5.07 -0.85
N ASP A 291 4.06 4.13 -0.08
CA ASP A 291 4.80 2.93 0.33
C ASP A 291 5.13 2.02 -0.84
N TRP A 292 4.17 1.81 -1.74
CA TRP A 292 4.37 1.09 -3.00
C TRP A 292 3.78 1.85 -4.19
N GLY A 293 2.50 2.14 -4.16
CA GLY A 293 1.78 2.80 -5.24
C GLY A 293 1.42 1.86 -6.38
N ILE A 294 0.16 1.42 -6.41
CA ILE A 294 -0.33 0.55 -7.48
C ILE A 294 -0.66 1.34 -8.75
N VAL A 295 -1.00 2.63 -8.62
CA VAL A 295 -1.37 3.52 -9.73
C VAL A 295 -0.30 3.59 -10.83
N PRO A 296 1.01 3.72 -10.55
CA PRO A 296 2.03 3.62 -11.58
C PRO A 296 1.96 2.32 -12.38
N LEU A 297 1.73 1.19 -11.71
CA LEU A 297 1.60 -0.11 -12.38
C LEU A 297 0.34 -0.19 -13.23
N GLU A 298 -0.78 0.33 -12.73
CA GLU A 298 -2.03 0.43 -13.50
C GLU A 298 -1.83 1.27 -14.76
N SER A 299 -1.18 2.43 -14.64
CA SER A 299 -0.85 3.27 -15.79
C SER A 299 0.01 2.55 -16.82
N MET A 300 1.08 1.91 -16.37
CA MET A 300 2.01 1.15 -17.22
C MET A 300 1.35 -0.04 -17.89
N ARG A 301 0.39 -0.69 -17.25
CA ARG A 301 -0.42 -1.76 -17.82
C ARG A 301 -1.11 -1.32 -19.12
N TYR A 302 -1.64 -0.08 -19.14
CA TYR A 302 -2.25 0.52 -20.31
C TYR A 302 -1.25 1.19 -21.26
N GLY A 303 0.05 0.91 -21.12
CA GLY A 303 1.08 1.52 -21.95
C GLY A 303 1.21 3.02 -21.73
N LYS A 304 0.93 3.52 -20.53
CA LYS A 304 1.06 4.95 -20.23
C LYS A 304 2.32 5.20 -19.43
N ALA A 305 3.12 6.18 -19.89
CA ALA A 305 4.23 6.71 -19.13
C ALA A 305 3.73 7.37 -17.83
N VAL A 306 4.57 7.41 -16.79
CA VAL A 306 4.20 7.96 -15.50
C VAL A 306 5.18 9.05 -15.09
N ILE A 307 4.69 10.24 -14.77
CA ILE A 307 5.48 11.27 -14.08
C ILE A 307 5.15 11.17 -12.58
N SER A 308 6.15 10.96 -11.75
CA SER A 308 5.95 10.70 -10.32
C SER A 308 6.96 11.42 -9.44
N ASN A 309 6.64 11.54 -8.16
CA ASN A 309 7.60 11.92 -7.15
C ASN A 309 8.70 10.85 -7.02
N ALA A 310 9.96 11.30 -6.93
CA ALA A 310 11.15 10.47 -6.69
C ALA A 310 11.24 10.08 -5.20
N ARG A 311 10.20 9.39 -4.69
CA ARG A 311 10.06 8.98 -3.28
C ARG A 311 9.26 7.70 -3.14
N GLY A 312 9.64 6.86 -2.17
CA GLY A 312 8.92 5.63 -1.85
C GLY A 312 8.90 4.62 -2.97
N GLY A 313 7.78 3.91 -3.12
CA GLY A 313 7.58 2.85 -4.11
C GLY A 313 7.80 3.25 -5.58
N PRO A 314 7.47 4.47 -6.02
CA PRO A 314 7.79 4.92 -7.38
C PRO A 314 9.26 4.81 -7.77
N LEU A 315 10.20 4.94 -6.83
CA LEU A 315 11.64 4.70 -7.09
C LEU A 315 11.96 3.27 -7.52
N GLU A 316 11.08 2.33 -7.24
CA GLU A 316 11.24 0.91 -7.57
C GLU A 316 10.37 0.49 -8.77
N SER A 317 9.25 1.17 -8.97
CA SER A 317 8.28 0.83 -10.02
C SER A 317 8.48 1.63 -11.31
N VAL A 318 9.01 2.87 -11.25
CA VAL A 318 9.25 3.73 -12.40
C VAL A 318 10.74 3.78 -12.72
N ILE A 319 11.12 3.54 -13.97
CA ILE A 319 12.50 3.73 -14.45
C ILE A 319 12.58 5.10 -15.09
N ASP A 320 13.31 6.01 -14.42
CA ASP A 320 13.47 7.39 -14.87
C ASP A 320 14.05 7.49 -16.29
N GLY A 321 13.46 8.35 -17.11
CA GLY A 321 13.80 8.52 -18.52
C GLY A 321 13.41 7.35 -19.44
N LYS A 322 12.88 6.24 -18.91
CA LYS A 322 12.54 5.04 -19.70
C LYS A 322 11.06 4.66 -19.64
N THR A 323 10.47 4.60 -18.45
CA THR A 323 9.05 4.27 -18.29
C THR A 323 8.23 5.47 -17.81
N GLY A 324 8.89 6.58 -17.59
CA GLY A 324 8.33 7.83 -17.09
C GLY A 324 9.45 8.74 -16.60
N PHE A 325 9.08 9.72 -15.79
CA PHE A 325 10.03 10.66 -15.17
C PHE A 325 9.82 10.72 -13.66
N LEU A 326 10.93 10.87 -12.94
CA LEU A 326 10.94 10.99 -11.49
C LEU A 326 11.50 12.37 -11.09
N HIS A 327 10.72 13.12 -10.34
CA HIS A 327 11.09 14.45 -9.86
C HIS A 327 10.98 14.56 -8.35
N LYS A 328 11.75 15.47 -7.75
CA LYS A 328 11.53 15.85 -6.35
C LYS A 328 10.14 16.48 -6.19
N PRO A 329 9.49 16.36 -5.02
CA PRO A 329 8.15 16.90 -4.79
C PRO A 329 8.02 18.39 -5.14
N ASP A 330 9.02 19.21 -4.80
CA ASP A 330 8.98 20.67 -4.97
C ASP A 330 9.59 21.14 -6.30
N ASP A 331 10.00 20.22 -7.17
CA ASP A 331 10.57 20.54 -8.49
C ASP A 331 9.45 20.77 -9.51
N TYR A 332 8.65 21.81 -9.32
CA TYR A 332 7.52 22.14 -10.21
C TYR A 332 7.96 22.40 -11.65
N ASP A 333 9.12 22.99 -11.86
CA ASP A 333 9.66 23.27 -13.20
C ASP A 333 10.06 21.97 -13.92
N GLY A 334 10.71 21.04 -13.23
CA GLY A 334 11.03 19.70 -13.76
C GLY A 334 9.77 18.91 -14.12
N TRP A 335 8.76 18.98 -13.26
CA TRP A 335 7.45 18.37 -13.55
C TRP A 335 6.81 18.99 -14.80
N ALA A 336 6.73 20.32 -14.87
CA ALA A 336 6.16 21.04 -16.01
C ALA A 336 6.93 20.77 -17.31
N HIS A 337 8.27 20.71 -17.23
CA HIS A 337 9.12 20.33 -18.36
C HIS A 337 8.80 18.92 -18.88
N SER A 338 8.72 17.93 -18.00
CA SER A 338 8.41 16.55 -18.38
C SER A 338 6.98 16.38 -18.91
N ILE A 339 6.02 17.10 -18.33
CA ILE A 339 4.64 17.17 -18.85
C ILE A 339 4.66 17.71 -20.28
N ARG A 340 5.36 18.82 -20.52
CA ARG A 340 5.46 19.45 -21.86
C ARG A 340 6.16 18.53 -22.85
N LYS A 341 7.23 17.87 -22.42
CA LYS A 341 8.01 16.94 -23.23
C LYS A 341 7.17 15.76 -23.73
N LEU A 342 6.37 15.13 -22.85
CA LEU A 342 5.50 14.02 -23.26
C LEU A 342 4.28 14.49 -24.07
N ALA A 343 3.73 15.65 -23.76
CA ALA A 343 2.55 16.18 -24.44
C ALA A 343 2.86 16.63 -25.88
N LEU A 344 4.04 17.18 -26.13
CA LEU A 344 4.43 17.75 -27.41
C LEU A 344 5.28 16.80 -28.28
N ASP A 345 5.71 15.66 -27.75
CA ASP A 345 6.41 14.61 -28.49
C ASP A 345 5.63 13.28 -28.39
N PRO A 346 4.67 13.04 -29.30
CA PRO A 346 3.89 11.81 -29.32
C PRO A 346 4.74 10.54 -29.52
N ALA A 347 5.84 10.64 -30.25
CA ALA A 347 6.72 9.49 -30.49
C ALA A 347 7.43 9.06 -29.20
N LEU A 348 7.97 10.02 -28.44
CA LEU A 348 8.54 9.77 -27.13
C LEU A 348 7.51 9.22 -26.14
N CYS A 349 6.32 9.82 -26.10
CA CYS A 349 5.24 9.39 -25.22
C CYS A 349 4.86 7.93 -25.49
N LEU A 350 4.68 7.57 -26.75
CA LEU A 350 4.38 6.19 -27.17
C LEU A 350 5.51 5.22 -26.82
N ALA A 351 6.76 5.56 -27.16
CA ALA A 351 7.92 4.71 -26.89
C ALA A 351 8.08 4.46 -25.39
N MET A 352 7.92 5.49 -24.56
CA MET A 352 8.00 5.41 -23.12
C MET A 352 6.85 4.55 -22.55
N GLY A 353 5.64 4.70 -23.11
CA GLY A 353 4.48 3.86 -22.76
C GLY A 353 4.68 2.38 -23.10
N GLN A 354 5.31 2.07 -24.25
CA GLN A 354 5.65 0.70 -24.63
C GLN A 354 6.67 0.08 -23.65
N HIS A 355 7.71 0.82 -23.29
CA HIS A 355 8.66 0.39 -22.26
C HIS A 355 7.98 0.16 -20.90
N ALA A 356 7.04 1.04 -20.54
CA ALA A 356 6.26 0.91 -19.31
C ALA A 356 5.43 -0.38 -19.30
N ASN A 357 4.73 -0.68 -20.40
CA ASN A 357 3.94 -1.92 -20.55
C ASN A 357 4.81 -3.17 -20.50
N PHE A 358 6.01 -3.14 -21.07
CA PHE A 358 6.95 -4.26 -20.96
C PHE A 358 7.45 -4.42 -19.52
N HIS A 359 7.81 -3.32 -18.87
CA HIS A 359 8.38 -3.32 -17.52
C HIS A 359 7.40 -3.82 -16.46
N VAL A 360 6.12 -3.46 -16.55
CA VAL A 360 5.09 -3.81 -15.56
C VAL A 360 4.86 -5.32 -15.42
N ARG A 361 5.21 -6.11 -16.42
CA ARG A 361 5.16 -7.59 -16.39
C ARG A 361 6.03 -8.20 -15.28
N ASN A 362 6.92 -7.41 -14.69
CA ASN A 362 7.70 -7.81 -13.53
C ASN A 362 6.91 -7.76 -12.23
N PHE A 363 5.77 -7.05 -12.19
CA PHE A 363 4.95 -6.80 -11.02
C PHE A 363 3.57 -7.44 -11.20
N THR A 364 3.49 -8.76 -11.02
CA THR A 364 2.24 -9.51 -11.17
C THR A 364 1.82 -10.14 -9.85
N TRP A 365 0.51 -10.29 -9.62
CA TRP A 365 -0.04 -10.99 -8.47
C TRP A 365 0.55 -12.39 -8.32
N ARG A 366 0.73 -13.12 -9.43
CA ARG A 366 1.34 -14.45 -9.43
C ARG A 366 2.77 -14.45 -8.86
N ARG A 367 3.60 -13.44 -9.19
CA ARG A 367 4.96 -13.33 -8.64
C ARG A 367 4.93 -12.95 -7.16
N PHE A 368 4.04 -12.04 -6.78
CA PHE A 368 3.83 -11.62 -5.40
C PHE A 368 3.47 -12.80 -4.51
N VAL A 369 2.39 -13.51 -4.84
CA VAL A 369 1.91 -14.67 -4.08
C VAL A 369 2.96 -15.76 -4.00
N ARG A 370 3.60 -16.11 -5.12
CA ARG A 370 4.66 -17.14 -5.12
C ARG A 370 5.83 -16.78 -4.20
N ARG A 371 6.21 -15.51 -4.09
CA ARG A 371 7.25 -15.08 -3.16
C ARG A 371 6.83 -15.25 -1.70
N ILE A 372 5.60 -14.91 -1.39
CA ILE A 372 5.00 -15.09 -0.06
C ILE A 372 4.97 -16.57 0.31
N ASP A 373 4.38 -17.42 -0.53
CA ASP A 373 4.27 -18.86 -0.32
C ASP A 373 5.65 -19.50 -0.07
N ASN A 374 6.62 -19.22 -0.92
CA ASN A 374 7.97 -19.74 -0.79
C ASN A 374 8.66 -19.29 0.50
N SER A 375 8.39 -18.07 0.94
CA SER A 375 8.97 -17.54 2.18
C SER A 375 8.39 -18.25 3.39
N PHE A 376 7.07 -18.42 3.45
CA PHE A 376 6.42 -19.12 4.55
C PHE A 376 6.84 -20.57 4.63
N ILE A 377 6.89 -21.30 3.51
CA ILE A 377 7.38 -22.68 3.46
C ILE A 377 8.81 -22.77 4.05
N ARG A 378 9.69 -21.87 3.63
CA ARG A 378 11.09 -21.83 4.11
C ARG A 378 11.17 -21.54 5.60
N TRP A 379 10.42 -20.54 6.08
CA TRP A 379 10.44 -20.12 7.48
C TRP A 379 9.85 -21.16 8.43
N VAL A 380 8.70 -21.75 8.06
CA VAL A 380 8.10 -22.85 8.85
C VAL A 380 9.04 -24.05 8.92
N LYS A 381 9.64 -24.47 7.82
CA LYS A 381 10.63 -25.55 7.81
C LYS A 381 11.84 -25.24 8.71
N LYS A 382 12.34 -24.01 8.66
CA LYS A 382 13.47 -23.56 9.50
C LYS A 382 13.09 -23.61 10.98
N LYS A 383 11.91 -23.11 11.37
CA LYS A 383 11.46 -23.12 12.78
C LYS A 383 11.30 -24.54 13.28
N LYS A 384 10.58 -25.42 12.57
CA LYS A 384 10.42 -26.84 12.94
C LYS A 384 11.77 -27.59 13.07
N ARG A 385 12.78 -27.22 12.24
CA ARG A 385 14.12 -27.80 12.37
C ARG A 385 14.83 -27.36 13.66
N VAL A 386 14.74 -26.07 13.99
CA VAL A 386 15.33 -25.52 15.23
C VAL A 386 14.68 -26.15 16.46
N GLU A 387 13.36 -26.26 16.50
CA GLU A 387 12.61 -26.89 17.58
C GLU A 387 13.08 -28.33 17.80
N LYS A 388 13.16 -29.15 16.74
CA LYS A 388 13.69 -30.53 16.82
C LYS A 388 15.12 -30.60 17.39
N MET A 389 15.99 -29.65 16.98
CA MET A 389 17.36 -29.62 17.52
C MET A 389 17.38 -29.27 19.01
N VAL A 390 16.54 -28.31 19.44
CA VAL A 390 16.41 -27.94 20.87
C VAL A 390 15.91 -29.12 21.70
N ASP A 391 14.90 -29.85 21.23
CA ASP A 391 14.36 -31.00 21.91
C ASP A 391 15.37 -32.14 22.04
N GLN A 392 16.16 -32.38 20.97
CA GLN A 392 17.24 -33.37 21.02
C GLN A 392 18.34 -33.00 22.05
N VAL A 393 18.67 -31.69 22.15
CA VAL A 393 19.61 -31.21 23.17
C VAL A 393 19.07 -31.40 24.60
N LYS A 394 17.79 -31.03 24.80
CA LYS A 394 17.12 -31.21 26.11
C LYS A 394 17.11 -32.67 26.52
N LEU A 395 16.76 -33.61 25.63
CA LEU A 395 16.77 -35.04 25.89
C LEU A 395 18.18 -35.55 26.25
N LYS A 396 19.21 -35.10 25.55
CA LYS A 396 20.62 -35.48 25.85
C LYS A 396 21.08 -34.96 27.20
N LEU A 397 20.61 -33.77 27.62
CA LEU A 397 20.93 -33.21 28.94
C LEU A 397 20.20 -33.97 30.08
N ALA A 398 18.93 -34.33 29.87
CA ALA A 398 18.14 -35.10 30.83
C ALA A 398 18.66 -36.54 31.07
N HIS A 399 19.40 -37.12 30.10
CA HIS A 399 20.01 -38.45 30.26
C HIS A 399 21.42 -38.42 30.88
N LYS A 400 21.98 -37.23 31.15
CA LYS A 400 23.29 -37.05 31.75
C LYS A 400 23.24 -36.59 33.22
N GLY A 401 22.08 -36.30 33.78
CA GLY A 401 21.83 -36.04 35.20
C GLY A 401 21.05 -37.18 35.85
#